data_34ef4f8bc93d72975bad8db696d521e0
#
_entry.id   34ef4f8bc93d72975bad8db696d521e0
#
_cell.length_a   1.000
_cell.length_b   1.000
_cell.length_c   1.000
_cell.angle_alpha   90.00
_cell.angle_beta   90.00
_cell.angle_gamma   90.00
#
_symmetry.space_group_name_H-M   'P 1'
#
loop_
_entity.id
_entity.type
_entity.pdbx_description
1 polymer ?
#
loop_
_entity_poly.entity_id
_entity_poly.type
_entity_poly.pdbx_seq_one_letter_code
_entity_poly.pdbx_strand_id
1 'polypeptide(L)'
;MTPGIRPLVAGNWKMNGSVAGLDQVQAVGQGFEDGLDQFADALICPPATLISRAAQVLEGSPVRVGGQDCHVKDHGAHTGDISAVMLKEAGAAYVIVGHSERRTDHQETDAIVKAKAEAGLAAGLTTIICIGETLTQRDEGLTLEMLSVQIRGSVPRASTASNAVIAYEPVWAIGTGLTPTIENVAQAHAHIRAELVEMLGETARTMRILYGGSVKPSNAGELMHIEN
;
A
#
# COMPACT_ATOMS: atom_id res chain seq x y z
N MET A 1 5.67 -14.38 -8.23
CA MET A 1 5.65 -13.06 -8.95
C MET A 1 4.92 -13.24 -10.27
N THR A 2 4.02 -12.34 -10.59
CA THR A 2 3.19 -12.40 -11.80
C THR A 2 4.02 -11.99 -13.01
N PRO A 3 4.11 -12.81 -14.05
CA PRO A 3 4.85 -12.47 -15.27
C PRO A 3 4.36 -11.14 -15.88
N GLY A 4 5.29 -10.27 -16.24
CA GLY A 4 4.99 -8.97 -16.84
C GLY A 4 4.58 -7.86 -15.84
N ILE A 5 4.49 -8.15 -14.55
CA ILE A 5 4.26 -7.15 -13.50
C ILE A 5 5.56 -6.96 -12.72
N ARG A 6 6.09 -5.74 -12.74
CA ARG A 6 7.28 -5.40 -11.96
C ARG A 6 6.93 -5.36 -10.47
N PRO A 7 7.63 -6.11 -9.60
CA PRO A 7 7.38 -6.12 -8.16
C PRO A 7 7.57 -4.74 -7.52
N LEU A 8 6.82 -4.46 -6.46
CA LEU A 8 6.99 -3.29 -5.60
C LEU A 8 7.23 -3.76 -4.17
N VAL A 9 8.34 -3.38 -3.58
CA VAL A 9 8.64 -3.58 -2.16
C VAL A 9 8.34 -2.28 -1.43
N ALA A 10 7.31 -2.28 -0.58
CA ALA A 10 6.85 -1.10 0.13
C ALA A 10 7.05 -1.23 1.64
N GLY A 11 7.90 -0.39 2.21
CA GLY A 11 8.19 -0.32 3.65
C GLY A 11 7.32 0.73 4.35
N ASN A 12 6.26 0.30 5.04
CA ASN A 12 5.47 1.19 5.88
C ASN A 12 6.10 1.28 7.29
N TRP A 13 6.61 2.45 7.64
CA TRP A 13 7.20 2.68 8.96
C TRP A 13 6.16 2.80 10.07
N LYS A 14 4.90 2.99 9.70
CA LYS A 14 3.82 3.28 10.65
C LYS A 14 4.19 4.48 11.53
N MET A 15 3.77 4.53 12.78
CA MET A 15 4.10 5.60 13.72
C MET A 15 5.48 5.36 14.38
N ASN A 16 6.51 5.16 13.54
CA ASN A 16 7.89 4.95 13.97
C ASN A 16 8.86 5.83 13.18
N GLY A 17 10.02 6.06 13.75
CA GLY A 17 11.12 6.77 13.11
C GLY A 17 11.37 8.15 13.71
N SER A 18 12.59 8.59 13.52
CA SER A 18 13.11 9.90 13.91
C SER A 18 14.07 10.39 12.84
N VAL A 19 14.63 11.58 13.01
CA VAL A 19 15.66 12.11 12.09
C VAL A 19 16.85 11.16 11.97
N ALA A 20 17.26 10.50 13.05
CA ALA A 20 18.34 9.50 13.02
C ALA A 20 17.99 8.28 12.17
N GLY A 21 16.70 7.95 11.99
CA GLY A 21 16.27 6.87 11.11
C GLY A 21 16.49 7.15 9.61
N LEU A 22 16.78 8.39 9.23
CA LEU A 22 17.07 8.72 7.83
C LEU A 22 18.36 8.06 7.32
N ASP A 23 19.29 7.68 8.20
CA ASP A 23 20.46 6.89 7.82
C ASP A 23 20.05 5.53 7.23
N GLN A 24 18.95 4.93 7.73
CA GLN A 24 18.40 3.70 7.17
C GLN A 24 17.76 3.93 5.79
N VAL A 25 17.10 5.07 5.60
CA VAL A 25 16.55 5.47 4.30
C VAL A 25 17.66 5.60 3.27
N GLN A 26 18.77 6.25 3.64
CA GLN A 26 19.95 6.38 2.79
C GLN A 26 20.57 5.02 2.45
N ALA A 27 20.72 4.16 3.43
CA ALA A 27 21.27 2.81 3.24
C ALA A 27 20.41 1.97 2.29
N VAL A 28 19.07 2.08 2.38
CA VAL A 28 18.15 1.42 1.45
C VAL A 28 18.31 1.99 0.04
N GLY A 29 18.43 3.31 -0.11
CA GLY A 29 18.69 3.95 -1.41
C GLY A 29 19.93 3.41 -2.07
N GLN A 30 21.06 3.42 -1.38
CA GLN A 30 22.33 2.91 -1.85
C GLN A 30 22.30 1.42 -2.21
N GLY A 31 21.75 0.57 -1.33
CA GLY A 31 21.64 -0.86 -1.58
C GLY A 31 20.72 -1.20 -2.76
N PHE A 32 19.77 -0.33 -3.08
CA PHE A 32 18.89 -0.52 -4.25
C PHE A 32 19.61 -0.15 -5.55
N GLU A 33 20.44 0.89 -5.56
CA GLU A 33 21.26 1.31 -6.69
C GLU A 33 22.32 0.27 -7.09
N ASP A 34 22.73 -0.61 -6.17
CA ASP A 34 23.68 -1.70 -6.41
C ASP A 34 23.12 -2.86 -7.27
N GLY A 35 21.98 -2.62 -7.96
CA GLY A 35 21.44 -3.52 -8.99
C GLY A 35 20.09 -4.14 -8.64
N LEU A 36 19.53 -3.93 -7.45
CA LEU A 36 18.17 -4.39 -7.09
C LEU A 36 17.09 -3.62 -7.87
N ASP A 37 17.37 -2.39 -8.26
CA ASP A 37 16.53 -1.55 -9.09
C ASP A 37 16.22 -2.17 -10.47
N GLN A 38 17.00 -3.13 -10.95
CA GLN A 38 16.72 -3.86 -12.18
C GLN A 38 15.57 -4.87 -12.05
N PHE A 39 15.28 -5.34 -10.84
CA PHE A 39 14.33 -6.42 -10.57
C PHE A 39 13.02 -5.97 -9.93
N ALA A 40 13.05 -4.89 -9.14
CA ALA A 40 11.88 -4.41 -8.40
C ALA A 40 11.88 -2.88 -8.29
N ASP A 41 10.73 -2.31 -7.94
CA ASP A 41 10.62 -0.95 -7.43
C ASP A 41 10.66 -0.99 -5.90
N ALA A 42 11.14 0.09 -5.27
CA ALA A 42 11.12 0.24 -3.82
C ALA A 42 10.43 1.53 -3.38
N LEU A 43 9.74 1.44 -2.26
CA LEU A 43 9.01 2.53 -1.64
C LEU A 43 9.21 2.51 -0.13
N ILE A 44 9.45 3.68 0.46
CA ILE A 44 9.44 3.88 1.91
C ILE A 44 8.34 4.88 2.25
N CYS A 45 7.47 4.52 3.19
CA CYS A 45 6.41 5.38 3.72
C CYS A 45 6.72 5.74 5.19
N PRO A 46 7.53 6.78 5.45
CA PRO A 46 7.78 7.26 6.80
C PRO A 46 6.60 8.09 7.32
N PRO A 47 6.56 8.44 8.62
CA PRO A 47 5.63 9.44 9.14
C PRO A 47 5.71 10.76 8.36
N ALA A 48 4.59 11.48 8.28
CA ALA A 48 4.48 12.72 7.51
C ALA A 48 5.55 13.76 7.87
N THR A 49 5.99 13.80 9.13
CA THR A 49 7.06 14.67 9.65
C THR A 49 8.45 14.41 9.04
N LEU A 50 8.62 13.29 8.36
CA LEU A 50 9.90 12.88 7.76
C LEU A 50 9.88 12.82 6.23
N ILE A 51 8.71 12.97 5.58
CA ILE A 51 8.56 12.76 4.13
C ILE A 51 9.52 13.67 3.33
N SER A 52 9.52 14.99 3.58
CA SER A 52 10.37 15.91 2.83
C SER A 52 11.88 15.64 3.02
N ARG A 53 12.26 15.25 4.23
CA ARG A 53 13.66 14.88 4.52
C ARG A 53 14.05 13.55 3.86
N ALA A 54 13.16 12.56 3.90
CA ALA A 54 13.39 11.28 3.21
C ALA A 54 13.49 11.48 1.68
N ALA A 55 12.63 12.34 1.11
CA ALA A 55 12.71 12.69 -0.30
C ALA A 55 14.03 13.37 -0.68
N GLN A 56 14.55 14.26 0.17
CA GLN A 56 15.86 14.87 -0.03
C GLN A 56 17.01 13.85 0.05
N VAL A 57 16.96 12.95 1.03
CA VAL A 57 17.98 11.89 1.20
C VAL A 57 18.01 10.93 0.00
N LEU A 58 16.84 10.70 -0.62
CA LEU A 58 16.67 9.80 -1.77
C LEU A 58 16.72 10.55 -3.12
N GLU A 59 17.16 11.81 -3.15
CA GLU A 59 17.28 12.54 -4.41
C GLU A 59 18.26 11.83 -5.35
N GLY A 60 17.81 11.53 -6.56
CA GLY A 60 18.57 10.74 -7.54
C GLY A 60 18.43 9.22 -7.39
N SER A 61 17.94 8.72 -6.25
CA SER A 61 17.74 7.28 -6.02
C SER A 61 16.48 6.75 -6.74
N PRO A 62 16.46 5.48 -7.17
CA PRO A 62 15.26 4.82 -7.68
C PRO A 62 14.20 4.54 -6.59
N VAL A 63 14.57 4.59 -5.31
CA VAL A 63 13.64 4.38 -4.19
C VAL A 63 12.70 5.58 -4.04
N ARG A 64 11.41 5.31 -3.92
CA ARG A 64 10.38 6.33 -3.81
C ARG A 64 9.95 6.56 -2.36
N VAL A 65 9.36 7.72 -2.10
CA VAL A 65 8.77 8.07 -0.80
C VAL A 65 7.25 8.13 -0.92
N GLY A 66 6.53 7.69 0.12
CA GLY A 66 5.07 7.73 0.19
C GLY A 66 4.56 8.27 1.52
N GLY A 67 3.33 8.76 1.52
CA GLY A 67 2.57 9.09 2.72
C GLY A 67 1.86 7.87 3.29
N GLN A 68 1.49 7.93 4.58
CA GLN A 68 0.80 6.85 5.28
C GLN A 68 -0.73 7.05 5.34
N ASP A 69 -1.21 8.25 4.99
CA ASP A 69 -2.61 8.64 4.86
C ASP A 69 -2.70 10.00 4.20
N CYS A 70 -3.90 10.39 3.73
CA CYS A 70 -4.20 11.77 3.35
C CYS A 70 -5.65 12.14 3.67
N HIS A 71 -5.93 13.44 3.78
CA HIS A 71 -7.28 13.96 3.89
C HIS A 71 -8.00 13.91 2.53
N VAL A 72 -9.34 13.82 2.57
CA VAL A 72 -10.20 13.77 1.36
C VAL A 72 -10.26 15.09 0.59
N LYS A 73 -9.93 16.22 1.25
CA LYS A 73 -9.87 17.54 0.63
C LYS A 73 -8.43 17.97 0.43
N ASP A 74 -8.20 18.82 -0.54
CA ASP A 74 -6.89 19.38 -0.87
C ASP A 74 -6.43 20.49 0.09
N HIS A 75 -7.38 21.22 0.69
CA HIS A 75 -7.13 22.28 1.68
C HIS A 75 -8.38 22.54 2.53
N GLY A 76 -8.25 23.37 3.56
CA GLY A 76 -9.39 23.85 4.35
C GLY A 76 -9.17 23.89 5.86
N ALA A 77 -10.28 24.02 6.60
CA ALA A 77 -10.30 24.10 8.06
C ALA A 77 -10.24 22.69 8.69
N HIS A 78 -9.13 22.03 8.54
CA HIS A 78 -8.86 20.65 8.97
C HIS A 78 -7.53 20.62 9.74
N THR A 79 -7.52 21.26 10.92
CA THR A 79 -6.31 21.39 11.75
C THR A 79 -5.70 20.04 12.11
N GLY A 80 -4.44 19.83 11.71
CA GLY A 80 -3.72 18.58 11.96
C GLY A 80 -3.76 17.58 10.81
N ASP A 81 -4.72 17.70 9.87
CA ASP A 81 -4.78 16.84 8.69
C ASP A 81 -3.75 17.25 7.62
N ILE A 82 -3.36 16.29 6.80
CA ILE A 82 -2.42 16.47 5.71
C ILE A 82 -3.12 16.08 4.41
N SER A 83 -3.16 17.00 3.43
CA SER A 83 -3.76 16.71 2.14
C SER A 83 -2.82 15.95 1.21
N ALA A 84 -3.38 15.29 0.20
CA ALA A 84 -2.60 14.62 -0.84
C ALA A 84 -1.69 15.61 -1.61
N VAL A 85 -2.13 16.85 -1.79
CA VAL A 85 -1.31 17.92 -2.42
C VAL A 85 -0.10 18.24 -1.56
N MET A 86 -0.25 18.39 -0.23
CA MET A 86 0.87 18.63 0.69
C MET A 86 1.87 17.47 0.67
N LEU A 87 1.39 16.22 0.60
CA LEU A 87 2.27 15.05 0.47
C LEU A 87 3.07 15.10 -0.83
N LYS A 88 2.41 15.43 -1.94
CA LYS A 88 3.07 15.57 -3.25
C LYS A 88 4.14 16.64 -3.24
N GLU A 89 3.85 17.81 -2.68
CA GLU A 89 4.81 18.91 -2.53
C GLU A 89 5.98 18.54 -1.62
N ALA A 90 5.75 17.72 -0.60
CA ALA A 90 6.80 17.19 0.27
C ALA A 90 7.69 16.13 -0.42
N GLY A 91 7.40 15.75 -1.67
CA GLY A 91 8.18 14.79 -2.46
C GLY A 91 7.65 13.37 -2.46
N ALA A 92 6.44 13.12 -1.91
CA ALA A 92 5.84 11.80 -2.01
C ALA A 92 5.42 11.48 -3.45
N ALA A 93 5.64 10.24 -3.86
CA ALA A 93 5.14 9.66 -5.12
C ALA A 93 3.92 8.75 -4.89
N TYR A 94 3.76 8.25 -3.66
CA TYR A 94 2.71 7.33 -3.27
C TYR A 94 1.98 7.81 -2.02
N VAL A 95 0.78 7.26 -1.79
CA VAL A 95 0.07 7.40 -0.51
C VAL A 95 -0.67 6.11 -0.18
N ILE A 96 -0.52 5.63 1.05
CA ILE A 96 -1.31 4.53 1.61
C ILE A 96 -2.65 5.10 2.07
N VAL A 97 -3.75 4.40 1.78
CA VAL A 97 -5.08 4.76 2.26
C VAL A 97 -5.82 3.50 2.73
N GLY A 98 -6.63 3.65 3.77
CA GLY A 98 -7.44 2.57 4.31
C GLY A 98 -6.66 1.44 4.96
N HIS A 99 -5.44 1.70 5.47
CA HIS A 99 -4.69 0.72 6.25
C HIS A 99 -5.56 0.20 7.41
N SER A 100 -5.43 -1.07 7.74
CA SER A 100 -6.28 -1.73 8.77
C SER A 100 -6.28 -1.00 10.12
N GLU A 101 -5.15 -0.46 10.54
CA GLU A 101 -5.06 0.35 11.77
C GLU A 101 -5.96 1.59 11.68
N ARG A 102 -6.03 2.24 10.52
CA ARG A 102 -6.89 3.43 10.34
C ARG A 102 -8.36 3.07 10.24
N ARG A 103 -8.69 1.96 9.59
CA ARG A 103 -10.08 1.43 9.60
C ARG A 103 -10.55 1.14 11.01
N THR A 104 -9.68 0.61 11.87
CA THR A 104 -9.97 0.29 13.27
C THR A 104 -9.98 1.53 14.15
N ASP A 105 -8.89 2.27 14.20
CA ASP A 105 -8.68 3.34 15.19
C ASP A 105 -9.40 4.64 14.82
N HIS A 106 -9.57 4.90 13.52
CA HIS A 106 -10.23 6.11 13.00
C HIS A 106 -11.58 5.83 12.34
N GLN A 107 -12.07 4.58 12.38
CA GLN A 107 -13.37 4.15 11.83
C GLN A 107 -13.52 4.50 10.34
N GLU A 108 -12.43 4.38 9.58
CA GLU A 108 -12.45 4.65 8.15
C GLU A 108 -13.28 3.60 7.40
N THR A 109 -14.42 4.03 6.85
CA THR A 109 -15.27 3.20 6.01
C THR A 109 -14.70 3.08 4.59
N ASP A 110 -15.18 2.11 3.80
CA ASP A 110 -14.79 1.98 2.39
C ASP A 110 -15.04 3.26 1.60
N ALA A 111 -16.14 3.96 1.87
CA ALA A 111 -16.45 5.24 1.22
C ALA A 111 -15.42 6.33 1.56
N ILE A 112 -14.94 6.40 2.80
CA ILE A 112 -13.88 7.33 3.21
C ILE A 112 -12.57 6.95 2.51
N VAL A 113 -12.22 5.67 2.49
CA VAL A 113 -11.01 5.18 1.83
C VAL A 113 -11.03 5.50 0.33
N LYS A 114 -12.18 5.29 -0.33
CA LYS A 114 -12.37 5.66 -1.72
C LYS A 114 -12.15 7.15 -1.96
N ALA A 115 -12.76 8.02 -1.13
CA ALA A 115 -12.60 9.46 -1.26
C ALA A 115 -11.13 9.90 -1.04
N LYS A 116 -10.41 9.27 -0.13
CA LYS A 116 -8.95 9.49 0.07
C LYS A 116 -8.14 9.02 -1.14
N ALA A 117 -8.48 7.86 -1.71
CA ALA A 117 -7.84 7.37 -2.93
C ALA A 117 -8.08 8.34 -4.09
N GLU A 118 -9.31 8.82 -4.28
CA GLU A 118 -9.63 9.83 -5.30
C GLU A 118 -8.84 11.13 -5.10
N ALA A 119 -8.67 11.59 -3.86
CA ALA A 119 -7.83 12.76 -3.54
C ALA A 119 -6.35 12.51 -3.88
N GLY A 120 -5.82 11.33 -3.58
CA GLY A 120 -4.47 10.92 -3.95
C GLY A 120 -4.26 10.91 -5.46
N LEU A 121 -5.19 10.32 -6.21
CA LEU A 121 -5.16 10.29 -7.67
C LEU A 121 -5.23 11.70 -8.27
N ALA A 122 -6.10 12.56 -7.74
CA ALA A 122 -6.23 13.96 -8.20
C ALA A 122 -4.95 14.78 -7.97
N ALA A 123 -4.20 14.50 -6.90
CA ALA A 123 -2.91 15.11 -6.62
C ALA A 123 -1.74 14.49 -7.43
N GLY A 124 -2.01 13.47 -8.26
CA GLY A 124 -0.99 12.78 -9.05
C GLY A 124 -0.08 11.88 -8.22
N LEU A 125 -0.59 11.33 -7.11
CA LEU A 125 0.05 10.27 -6.35
C LEU A 125 -0.44 8.89 -6.84
N THR A 126 0.41 7.88 -6.75
CA THR A 126 -0.04 6.49 -6.84
C THR A 126 -0.61 6.07 -5.49
N THR A 127 -1.86 5.57 -5.47
CA THR A 127 -2.53 5.17 -4.23
C THR A 127 -2.29 3.70 -3.93
N ILE A 128 -1.90 3.38 -2.70
CA ILE A 128 -1.89 2.01 -2.16
C ILE A 128 -3.14 1.85 -1.32
N ILE A 129 -4.11 1.11 -1.85
CA ILE A 129 -5.41 0.92 -1.22
C ILE A 129 -5.38 -0.38 -0.43
N CYS A 130 -5.48 -0.29 0.89
CA CYS A 130 -5.45 -1.44 1.78
C CYS A 130 -6.84 -2.05 1.96
N ILE A 131 -6.89 -3.36 1.83
CA ILE A 131 -8.08 -4.21 2.04
C ILE A 131 -7.70 -5.46 2.80
N GLY A 132 -8.62 -6.03 3.56
CA GLY A 132 -8.37 -7.27 4.29
C GLY A 132 -9.46 -7.59 5.30
N GLU A 133 -9.56 -8.86 5.64
CA GLU A 133 -10.55 -9.39 6.57
C GLU A 133 -10.00 -9.47 8.01
N THR A 134 -10.91 -9.39 8.97
CA THR A 134 -10.65 -9.65 10.39
C THR A 134 -10.62 -11.15 10.68
N LEU A 135 -10.13 -11.54 11.88
CA LEU A 135 -10.14 -12.93 12.31
C LEU A 135 -11.57 -13.53 12.34
N THR A 136 -12.52 -12.79 12.88
CA THR A 136 -13.93 -13.22 12.92
C THR A 136 -14.47 -13.50 11.53
N GLN A 137 -14.26 -12.61 10.58
CA GLN A 137 -14.71 -12.79 9.19
C GLN A 137 -14.04 -14.00 8.53
N ARG A 138 -12.77 -14.24 8.85
CA ARG A 138 -12.05 -15.42 8.37
C ARG A 138 -12.62 -16.70 8.94
N ASP A 139 -12.84 -16.75 10.25
CA ASP A 139 -13.39 -17.94 10.94
C ASP A 139 -14.80 -18.27 10.48
N GLU A 140 -15.56 -17.27 10.06
CA GLU A 140 -16.89 -17.39 9.44
C GLU A 140 -16.83 -17.75 7.95
N GLY A 141 -15.64 -17.85 7.34
CA GLY A 141 -15.46 -18.16 5.92
C GLY A 141 -15.79 -17.02 4.97
N LEU A 142 -15.84 -15.79 5.47
CA LEU A 142 -16.25 -14.59 4.73
C LEU A 142 -15.09 -13.84 4.06
N THR A 143 -13.86 -14.36 4.08
CA THR A 143 -12.67 -13.69 3.54
C THR A 143 -12.91 -13.10 2.14
N LEU A 144 -13.32 -13.94 1.18
CA LEU A 144 -13.45 -13.51 -0.21
C LEU A 144 -14.60 -12.52 -0.41
N GLU A 145 -15.71 -12.70 0.30
CA GLU A 145 -16.84 -11.78 0.28
C GLU A 145 -16.41 -10.39 0.79
N MET A 146 -15.69 -10.33 1.91
CA MET A 146 -15.20 -9.08 2.48
C MET A 146 -14.22 -8.37 1.55
N LEU A 147 -13.34 -9.10 0.88
CA LEU A 147 -12.45 -8.54 -0.13
C LEU A 147 -13.24 -7.94 -1.31
N SER A 148 -14.27 -8.62 -1.80
CA SER A 148 -15.15 -8.10 -2.85
C SER A 148 -15.85 -6.80 -2.42
N VAL A 149 -16.41 -6.78 -1.21
CA VAL A 149 -17.09 -5.59 -0.66
C VAL A 149 -16.12 -4.42 -0.56
N GLN A 150 -14.94 -4.65 0.01
CA GLN A 150 -13.94 -3.59 0.20
C GLN A 150 -13.36 -3.09 -1.14
N ILE A 151 -13.13 -3.95 -2.13
CA ILE A 151 -12.69 -3.53 -3.47
C ILE A 151 -13.75 -2.62 -4.11
N ARG A 152 -15.00 -3.05 -4.15
CA ARG A 152 -16.09 -2.28 -4.76
C ARG A 152 -16.36 -0.96 -4.03
N GLY A 153 -16.17 -0.95 -2.70
CA GLY A 153 -16.39 0.22 -1.86
C GLY A 153 -15.22 1.20 -1.79
N SER A 154 -13.96 0.71 -1.90
CA SER A 154 -12.75 1.51 -1.65
C SER A 154 -11.98 1.89 -2.92
N VAL A 155 -12.08 1.12 -4.01
CA VAL A 155 -11.29 1.36 -5.22
C VAL A 155 -12.02 2.33 -6.16
N PRO A 156 -11.44 3.47 -6.53
CA PRO A 156 -12.02 4.37 -7.53
C PRO A 156 -12.10 3.73 -8.91
N ARG A 157 -13.15 4.03 -9.67
CA ARG A 157 -13.28 3.58 -11.07
C ARG A 157 -12.19 4.13 -12.01
N ALA A 158 -11.56 5.23 -11.63
CA ALA A 158 -10.43 5.83 -12.37
C ALA A 158 -9.08 5.16 -12.07
N SER A 159 -9.05 4.11 -11.22
CA SER A 159 -7.83 3.37 -10.91
C SER A 159 -7.33 2.58 -12.11
N THR A 160 -6.02 2.60 -12.30
CA THR A 160 -5.30 1.90 -13.36
C THR A 160 -4.04 1.27 -12.79
N ALA A 161 -3.38 0.40 -13.55
CA ALA A 161 -2.11 -0.19 -13.16
C ALA A 161 -0.97 0.84 -12.92
N SER A 162 -1.09 2.06 -13.47
CA SER A 162 -0.08 3.11 -13.32
C SER A 162 -0.31 4.04 -12.12
N ASN A 163 -1.52 4.07 -11.56
CA ASN A 163 -1.87 5.04 -10.51
C ASN A 163 -2.42 4.42 -9.23
N ALA A 164 -2.67 3.10 -9.20
CA ALA A 164 -3.18 2.40 -8.03
C ALA A 164 -2.52 1.04 -7.83
N VAL A 165 -2.39 0.67 -6.57
CA VAL A 165 -1.87 -0.61 -6.08
C VAL A 165 -2.84 -1.09 -5.00
N ILE A 166 -3.13 -2.38 -4.96
CA ILE A 166 -3.94 -2.97 -3.89
C ILE A 166 -3.01 -3.68 -2.90
N ALA A 167 -3.18 -3.43 -1.61
CA ALA A 167 -2.47 -4.13 -0.55
C ALA A 167 -3.44 -5.03 0.22
N TYR A 168 -3.23 -6.33 0.14
CA TYR A 168 -3.99 -7.31 0.92
C TYR A 168 -3.39 -7.46 2.31
N GLU A 169 -4.14 -7.07 3.31
CA GLU A 169 -3.79 -7.14 4.72
C GLU A 169 -4.64 -8.20 5.43
N PRO A 170 -4.15 -9.43 5.66
CA PRO A 170 -4.83 -10.35 6.57
C PRO A 170 -4.73 -9.75 7.98
N VAL A 171 -5.75 -8.94 8.39
CA VAL A 171 -5.71 -8.12 9.62
C VAL A 171 -5.39 -8.96 10.85
N TRP A 172 -5.90 -10.21 10.88
CA TRP A 172 -5.66 -11.19 11.95
C TRP A 172 -4.19 -11.64 12.07
N ALA A 173 -3.37 -11.43 11.05
CA ALA A 173 -1.94 -11.79 11.02
C ALA A 173 -1.01 -10.59 11.28
N ILE A 174 -1.54 -9.36 11.37
CA ILE A 174 -0.72 -8.17 11.58
C ILE A 174 -0.42 -8.00 13.07
N GLY A 175 0.86 -8.09 13.44
CA GLY A 175 1.31 -7.89 14.83
C GLY A 175 0.93 -8.99 15.81
N THR A 176 0.27 -10.06 15.39
CA THR A 176 -0.22 -11.14 16.26
C THR A 176 0.76 -12.31 16.35
N GLY A 177 1.74 -12.38 15.45
CA GLY A 177 2.61 -13.54 15.29
C GLY A 177 2.01 -14.68 14.47
N LEU A 178 0.75 -14.60 14.09
CA LEU A 178 0.11 -15.54 13.15
C LEU A 178 0.61 -15.23 11.73
N THR A 179 0.72 -16.27 10.91
CA THR A 179 1.11 -16.16 9.50
C THR A 179 0.08 -16.90 8.64
N PRO A 180 -0.48 -16.28 7.60
CA PRO A 180 -1.30 -17.00 6.64
C PRO A 180 -0.44 -18.03 5.90
N THR A 181 -1.05 -19.12 5.46
CA THR A 181 -0.38 -20.06 4.55
C THR A 181 -0.23 -19.42 3.17
N ILE A 182 0.70 -19.93 2.38
CA ILE A 182 0.91 -19.50 1.00
C ILE A 182 -0.38 -19.66 0.17
N GLU A 183 -1.11 -20.76 0.38
CA GLU A 183 -2.39 -21.04 -0.28
C GLU A 183 -3.44 -19.98 0.08
N ASN A 184 -3.51 -19.53 1.32
CA ASN A 184 -4.44 -18.49 1.75
C ASN A 184 -4.15 -17.17 1.04
N VAL A 185 -2.87 -16.77 0.95
CA VAL A 185 -2.46 -15.55 0.26
C VAL A 185 -2.74 -15.67 -1.24
N ALA A 186 -2.37 -16.81 -1.85
CA ALA A 186 -2.61 -17.06 -3.27
C ALA A 186 -4.10 -17.00 -3.63
N GLN A 187 -4.97 -17.62 -2.81
CA GLN A 187 -6.41 -17.55 -2.98
C GLN A 187 -6.96 -16.13 -2.91
N ALA A 188 -6.54 -15.37 -1.90
CA ALA A 188 -6.94 -13.98 -1.74
C ALA A 188 -6.48 -13.12 -2.93
N HIS A 189 -5.22 -13.22 -3.33
CA HIS A 189 -4.67 -12.48 -4.46
C HIS A 189 -5.36 -12.82 -5.78
N ALA A 190 -5.61 -14.11 -6.05
CA ALA A 190 -6.35 -14.52 -7.25
C ALA A 190 -7.77 -13.94 -7.27
N HIS A 191 -8.45 -13.95 -6.14
CA HIS A 191 -9.79 -13.36 -6.00
C HIS A 191 -9.77 -11.84 -6.20
N ILE A 192 -8.83 -11.14 -5.56
CA ILE A 192 -8.64 -9.69 -5.74
C ILE A 192 -8.41 -9.36 -7.22
N ARG A 193 -7.57 -10.12 -7.91
CA ARG A 193 -7.33 -9.95 -9.35
C ARG A 193 -8.62 -10.09 -10.16
N ALA A 194 -9.41 -11.11 -9.89
CA ALA A 194 -10.68 -11.34 -10.59
C ALA A 194 -11.66 -10.18 -10.38
N GLU A 195 -11.85 -9.73 -9.15
CA GLU A 195 -12.72 -8.59 -8.81
C GLU A 195 -12.25 -7.28 -9.47
N LEU A 196 -10.95 -7.03 -9.50
CA LEU A 196 -10.39 -5.84 -10.15
C LEU A 196 -10.63 -5.87 -11.66
N VAL A 197 -10.45 -7.03 -12.31
CA VAL A 197 -10.71 -7.17 -13.74
C VAL A 197 -12.20 -7.04 -14.05
N GLU A 198 -13.07 -7.62 -13.22
CA GLU A 198 -14.54 -7.44 -13.36
C GLU A 198 -14.93 -5.95 -13.24
N MET A 199 -14.34 -5.24 -12.27
CA MET A 199 -14.71 -3.85 -11.98
C MET A 199 -14.12 -2.82 -12.93
N LEU A 200 -12.85 -2.99 -13.33
CA LEU A 200 -12.04 -2.00 -14.06
C LEU A 200 -11.67 -2.44 -15.48
N GLY A 201 -11.98 -3.69 -15.84
CA GLY A 201 -11.67 -4.26 -17.16
C GLY A 201 -10.23 -4.80 -17.26
N GLU A 202 -9.84 -5.17 -18.47
CA GLU A 202 -8.57 -5.84 -18.77
C GLU A 202 -7.31 -5.05 -18.34
N THR A 203 -7.41 -3.73 -18.23
CA THR A 203 -6.31 -2.88 -17.76
C THR A 203 -5.89 -3.18 -16.32
N ALA A 204 -6.78 -3.78 -15.52
CA ALA A 204 -6.49 -4.19 -14.16
C ALA A 204 -5.65 -5.48 -14.07
N ARG A 205 -5.48 -6.22 -15.16
CA ARG A 205 -4.64 -7.44 -15.18
C ARG A 205 -3.19 -7.18 -14.77
N THR A 206 -2.69 -5.98 -14.99
CA THR A 206 -1.31 -5.60 -14.65
C THR A 206 -1.22 -4.69 -13.41
N MET A 207 -2.33 -4.44 -12.73
CA MET A 207 -2.32 -3.72 -11.46
C MET A 207 -1.58 -4.53 -10.39
N ARG A 208 -0.70 -3.87 -9.64
CA ARG A 208 0.05 -4.53 -8.56
C ARG A 208 -0.87 -4.90 -7.41
N ILE A 209 -0.68 -6.12 -6.89
CA ILE A 209 -1.28 -6.57 -5.63
C ILE A 209 -0.11 -6.89 -4.70
N LEU A 210 -0.12 -6.31 -3.51
CA LEU A 210 0.89 -6.52 -2.50
C LEU A 210 0.32 -7.38 -1.37
N TYR A 211 1.14 -8.27 -0.85
CA TYR A 211 0.89 -8.86 0.46
C TYR A 211 1.29 -7.84 1.54
N GLY A 212 0.30 -7.35 2.28
CA GLY A 212 0.47 -6.33 3.32
C GLY A 212 0.65 -6.87 4.74
N GLY A 213 0.74 -8.18 4.92
CA GLY A 213 1.05 -8.79 6.22
C GLY A 213 2.53 -8.69 6.58
N SER A 214 2.91 -9.30 7.71
CA SER A 214 4.28 -9.27 8.21
C SER A 214 5.23 -10.06 7.31
N VAL A 215 6.19 -9.36 6.72
CA VAL A 215 7.26 -9.94 5.90
C VAL A 215 8.57 -9.91 6.68
N LYS A 216 9.26 -11.04 6.70
CA LYS A 216 10.59 -11.22 7.31
C LYS A 216 11.51 -11.89 6.30
N PRO A 217 12.86 -11.78 6.44
CA PRO A 217 13.78 -12.47 5.55
C PRO A 217 13.51 -13.98 5.43
N SER A 218 12.97 -14.60 6.50
CA SER A 218 12.67 -16.03 6.54
C SER A 218 11.46 -16.46 5.71
N ASN A 219 10.49 -15.57 5.41
CA ASN A 219 9.28 -15.87 4.65
C ASN A 219 9.16 -15.09 3.33
N ALA A 220 10.01 -14.09 3.11
CA ALA A 220 9.95 -13.23 1.93
C ALA A 220 10.08 -14.03 0.62
N GLY A 221 11.00 -15.02 0.58
CA GLY A 221 11.22 -15.84 -0.59
C GLY A 221 9.98 -16.61 -1.02
N GLU A 222 9.27 -17.23 -0.09
CA GLU A 222 8.03 -17.99 -0.37
C GLU A 222 6.90 -17.07 -0.82
N LEU A 223 6.70 -15.93 -0.12
CA LEU A 223 5.68 -14.96 -0.45
C LEU A 223 5.88 -14.35 -1.85
N MET A 224 7.14 -14.09 -2.24
CA MET A 224 7.44 -13.54 -3.56
C MET A 224 7.19 -14.52 -4.72
N HIS A 225 7.02 -15.82 -4.46
CA HIS A 225 6.67 -16.79 -5.49
C HIS A 225 5.16 -16.86 -5.78
N ILE A 226 4.33 -16.23 -4.98
CA ILE A 226 2.87 -16.18 -5.20
C ILE A 226 2.59 -15.38 -6.48
N GLU A 227 1.73 -15.91 -7.34
CA GLU A 227 1.18 -15.21 -8.49
C GLU A 227 0.08 -14.23 -8.05
N ASN A 228 -0.01 -13.09 -8.74
CA ASN A 228 -0.90 -11.95 -8.48
C ASN A 228 -0.50 -11.06 -7.32
#